data_ce2f365567fa447e911836ebca745743
#
_entry.id   ce2f365567fa447e911836ebca745743
#
_cell.length_a   1.000
_cell.length_b   1.000
_cell.length_c   1.000
_cell.angle_alpha   90.00
_cell.angle_beta   90.00
_cell.angle_gamma   90.00
#
_symmetry.space_group_name_H-M   'P 1'
#
loop_
_entity.id
_entity.type
_entity.pdbx_description
1 polymer ?
#
loop_
_entity_poly.entity_id
_entity_poly.type
_entity_poly.pdbx_seq_one_letter_code
_entity_poly.pdbx_strand_id
1 'polypeptide(L)'
;MADVDQAPTVTAVGWSTLLSGVWPATHKVSSNENEYHLLHRYPSLLTRAFCADREIRTYAAASALIFGTHYGPGPILGPGLDDLEFLDRREYSEGFYDTDPLVLERAERALHEGHADLSFVYFGQADKHAHSYGTGKDYHEVIRTLDGYLGTLLAAIRSRPTFAREDWLVALATDHGHLDEGGHGGGTWQERQSFLVAGLLGEQSGADGAESNGVDAPRSARWRDEAEPVDLAPTLMDHLAVAVDPSWGYEGRSLFH
;
A
#
# COMPACT_ATOMS: atom_id res chain seq x y z
N MET A 1 16.34 -0.65 -3.64
CA MET A 1 15.98 0.55 -4.43
C MET A 1 16.01 0.16 -5.90
N ALA A 2 14.88 0.26 -6.60
CA ALA A 2 14.81 -0.08 -8.01
C ALA A 2 15.76 0.81 -8.85
N ASP A 3 16.34 0.25 -9.91
CA ASP A 3 17.09 1.04 -10.87
C ASP A 3 16.13 1.93 -11.68
N VAL A 4 16.57 3.08 -12.16
CA VAL A 4 15.76 4.00 -12.97
C VAL A 4 15.22 3.34 -14.25
N ASP A 5 16.01 2.43 -14.83
CA ASP A 5 15.59 1.64 -15.98
C ASP A 5 14.60 0.52 -15.61
N GLN A 6 14.47 0.21 -14.33
CA GLN A 6 13.62 -0.85 -13.81
C GLN A 6 12.23 -0.30 -13.44
N ALA A 7 12.16 0.86 -12.79
CA ALA A 7 10.90 1.51 -12.40
C ALA A 7 11.02 3.04 -12.45
N PRO A 8 10.44 3.71 -13.46
CA PRO A 8 10.28 5.16 -13.46
C PRO A 8 9.56 5.64 -12.20
N THR A 9 10.03 6.77 -11.65
CA THR A 9 9.49 7.36 -10.42
C THR A 9 8.19 8.13 -10.69
N VAL A 10 7.14 7.41 -11.08
CA VAL A 10 5.83 7.93 -11.49
C VAL A 10 4.74 7.15 -10.75
N THR A 11 3.75 7.85 -10.24
CA THR A 11 2.72 7.31 -9.35
C THR A 11 2.04 6.04 -9.87
N ALA A 12 1.56 6.05 -11.13
CA ALA A 12 0.91 4.87 -11.68
C ALA A 12 1.88 3.69 -11.83
N VAL A 13 3.16 3.95 -12.13
CA VAL A 13 4.18 2.92 -12.27
C VAL A 13 4.52 2.31 -10.91
N GLY A 14 4.80 3.15 -9.91
CA GLY A 14 5.15 2.69 -8.56
C GLY A 14 4.02 1.90 -7.91
N TRP A 15 2.79 2.44 -7.90
CA TRP A 15 1.64 1.72 -7.33
C TRP A 15 1.27 0.45 -8.10
N SER A 16 1.37 0.46 -9.44
CA SER A 16 1.17 -0.78 -10.19
C SER A 16 2.19 -1.84 -9.83
N THR A 17 3.45 -1.46 -9.62
CA THR A 17 4.53 -2.37 -9.20
C THR A 17 4.28 -2.94 -7.81
N LEU A 18 4.00 -2.08 -6.82
CA LEU A 18 3.70 -2.47 -5.43
C LEU A 18 2.50 -3.42 -5.35
N LEU A 19 1.41 -3.07 -6.04
CA LEU A 19 0.14 -3.79 -5.92
C LEU A 19 0.07 -5.04 -6.78
N SER A 20 0.80 -5.13 -7.90
CA SER A 20 0.80 -6.31 -8.76
C SER A 20 1.91 -7.31 -8.46
N GLY A 21 2.97 -6.90 -7.74
CA GLY A 21 4.14 -7.74 -7.45
C GLY A 21 5.00 -8.06 -8.67
N VAL A 22 4.88 -7.27 -9.75
CA VAL A 22 5.71 -7.40 -10.95
C VAL A 22 6.25 -6.05 -11.39
N TRP A 23 7.37 -6.04 -12.11
CA TRP A 23 8.03 -4.83 -12.58
C TRP A 23 7.34 -4.19 -13.80
N PRO A 24 7.62 -2.90 -14.11
CA PRO A 24 7.09 -2.20 -15.28
C PRO A 24 7.37 -2.92 -16.60
N ALA A 25 8.50 -3.61 -16.72
CA ALA A 25 8.83 -4.43 -17.89
C ALA A 25 7.80 -5.54 -18.14
N THR A 26 7.08 -5.97 -17.09
CA THR A 26 6.06 -7.02 -17.13
C THR A 26 4.65 -6.42 -17.22
N HIS A 27 4.24 -5.53 -16.30
CA HIS A 27 2.88 -4.96 -16.31
C HIS A 27 2.67 -3.86 -17.37
N LYS A 28 3.72 -3.31 -17.98
CA LYS A 28 3.70 -2.32 -19.08
C LYS A 28 3.10 -0.95 -18.74
N VAL A 29 2.86 -0.64 -17.48
CA VAL A 29 2.55 0.74 -17.07
C VAL A 29 3.84 1.54 -17.13
N SER A 30 3.85 2.67 -17.84
CA SER A 30 5.04 3.50 -18.08
C SER A 30 4.86 4.97 -17.71
N SER A 31 3.62 5.42 -17.46
CA SER A 31 3.31 6.78 -17.04
C SER A 31 1.92 6.85 -16.41
N ASN A 32 1.55 8.00 -15.85
CA ASN A 32 0.20 8.25 -15.32
C ASN A 32 -0.88 8.30 -16.41
N GLU A 33 -0.52 8.48 -17.68
CA GLU A 33 -1.45 8.64 -18.81
C GLU A 33 -1.44 7.43 -19.76
N ASN A 34 -0.60 6.44 -19.47
CA ASN A 34 -0.44 5.29 -20.35
C ASN A 34 -1.65 4.36 -20.29
N GLU A 35 -2.40 4.26 -21.39
CA GLU A 35 -3.55 3.36 -21.51
C GLU A 35 -3.16 1.93 -21.93
N TYR A 36 -1.96 1.75 -22.48
CA TYR A 36 -1.46 0.43 -22.85
C TYR A 36 -0.72 -0.21 -21.71
N HIS A 37 -1.35 -1.19 -21.07
CA HIS A 37 -0.79 -1.92 -19.93
C HIS A 37 -1.33 -3.36 -19.89
N LEU A 38 -0.74 -4.19 -19.04
CA LEU A 38 -1.14 -5.58 -18.83
C LEU A 38 -1.70 -5.85 -17.43
N LEU A 39 -2.26 -4.83 -16.74
CA LEU A 39 -2.83 -5.01 -15.41
C LEU A 39 -4.02 -5.99 -15.38
N HIS A 40 -4.71 -6.19 -16.50
CA HIS A 40 -5.71 -7.26 -16.62
C HIS A 40 -5.11 -8.66 -16.47
N ARG A 41 -3.81 -8.83 -16.81
CA ARG A 41 -3.05 -10.09 -16.65
C ARG A 41 -2.31 -10.12 -15.30
N TYR A 42 -1.86 -8.96 -14.84
CA TYR A 42 -1.15 -8.75 -13.59
C TYR A 42 -1.94 -7.79 -12.69
N PRO A 43 -3.14 -8.21 -12.23
CA PRO A 43 -4.01 -7.34 -11.43
C PRO A 43 -3.42 -7.10 -10.04
N SER A 44 -4.02 -6.14 -9.33
CA SER A 44 -3.64 -5.85 -7.96
C SER A 44 -3.80 -7.06 -7.04
N LEU A 45 -3.07 -7.05 -5.96
CA LEU A 45 -3.17 -8.06 -4.90
C LEU A 45 -4.60 -8.18 -4.34
N LEU A 46 -5.38 -7.08 -4.30
CA LEU A 46 -6.78 -7.12 -3.87
C LEU A 46 -7.63 -7.96 -4.83
N THR A 47 -7.52 -7.71 -6.14
CA THR A 47 -8.19 -8.53 -7.16
C THR A 47 -7.74 -10.00 -7.09
N ARG A 48 -6.45 -10.25 -6.85
CA ARG A 48 -5.91 -11.61 -6.71
C ARG A 48 -6.51 -12.33 -5.49
N ALA A 49 -6.52 -11.67 -4.32
CA ALA A 49 -7.10 -12.22 -3.11
C ALA A 49 -8.58 -12.56 -3.31
N PHE A 50 -9.36 -11.61 -3.82
CA PHE A 50 -10.77 -11.79 -4.14
C PHE A 50 -11.04 -12.93 -5.14
N CYS A 51 -10.16 -13.15 -6.11
CA CYS A 51 -10.31 -14.22 -7.09
C CYS A 51 -9.84 -15.58 -6.56
N ALA A 52 -8.84 -15.60 -5.69
CA ALA A 52 -8.27 -16.82 -5.13
C ALA A 52 -9.20 -17.48 -4.11
N ASP A 53 -9.81 -16.68 -3.26
CA ASP A 53 -10.77 -17.16 -2.26
C ASP A 53 -11.90 -16.14 -2.06
N ARG A 54 -13.15 -16.56 -2.28
CA ARG A 54 -14.34 -15.71 -2.13
C ARG A 54 -14.72 -15.43 -0.68
N GLU A 55 -14.12 -16.11 0.27
CA GLU A 55 -14.26 -15.80 1.69
C GLU A 55 -13.40 -14.60 2.10
N ILE A 56 -12.31 -14.29 1.36
CA ILE A 56 -11.47 -13.13 1.59
C ILE A 56 -12.20 -11.87 1.13
N ARG A 57 -12.50 -11.00 2.08
CA ARG A 57 -13.14 -9.71 1.85
C ARG A 57 -12.11 -8.62 1.66
N THR A 58 -12.32 -7.78 0.67
CA THR A 58 -11.41 -6.71 0.30
C THR A 58 -12.05 -5.35 0.45
N TYR A 59 -11.28 -4.40 0.97
CA TYR A 59 -11.67 -3.01 1.14
C TYR A 59 -10.61 -2.07 0.57
N ALA A 60 -11.05 -0.94 0.00
CA ALA A 60 -10.14 0.14 -0.35
C ALA A 60 -10.76 1.51 -0.11
N ALA A 61 -9.94 2.47 0.34
CA ALA A 61 -10.28 3.89 0.42
C ALA A 61 -9.19 4.72 -0.25
N ALA A 62 -9.56 5.50 -1.26
CA ALA A 62 -8.61 6.28 -2.05
C ALA A 62 -9.25 7.48 -2.74
N SER A 63 -8.44 8.48 -3.13
CA SER A 63 -8.90 9.65 -3.86
C SER A 63 -8.07 9.99 -5.12
N ALA A 64 -6.97 9.28 -5.39
CA ALA A 64 -6.25 9.45 -6.63
C ALA A 64 -6.93 8.72 -7.79
N LEU A 65 -7.06 9.40 -8.94
CA LEU A 65 -7.87 8.96 -10.09
C LEU A 65 -7.49 7.57 -10.60
N ILE A 66 -6.19 7.26 -10.60
CA ILE A 66 -5.66 5.98 -11.07
C ILE A 66 -6.19 4.77 -10.29
N PHE A 67 -6.66 4.96 -9.06
CA PHE A 67 -7.17 3.86 -8.24
C PHE A 67 -8.61 3.48 -8.55
N GLY A 68 -9.49 4.47 -8.76
CA GLY A 68 -10.93 4.23 -8.87
C GLY A 68 -11.57 4.60 -10.20
N THR A 69 -10.82 5.17 -11.16
CA THR A 69 -11.36 5.61 -12.46
C THR A 69 -10.56 5.07 -13.64
N HIS A 70 -11.14 5.15 -14.84
CA HIS A 70 -10.47 4.82 -16.10
C HIS A 70 -9.54 5.96 -16.59
N TYR A 71 -8.74 6.54 -15.70
CA TYR A 71 -7.73 7.53 -16.02
C TYR A 71 -6.37 6.83 -16.20
N GLY A 72 -5.74 7.04 -17.34
CA GLY A 72 -4.48 6.39 -17.69
C GLY A 72 -4.57 4.86 -17.57
N PRO A 73 -3.70 4.21 -16.78
CA PRO A 73 -3.76 2.76 -16.56
C PRO A 73 -4.83 2.31 -15.57
N GLY A 74 -5.59 3.23 -15.00
CA GLY A 74 -6.61 2.92 -13.98
C GLY A 74 -7.83 2.16 -14.51
N PRO A 75 -8.64 1.60 -13.62
CA PRO A 75 -8.41 1.56 -12.17
C PRO A 75 -7.35 0.50 -11.79
N ILE A 76 -6.27 0.94 -11.13
CA ILE A 76 -5.17 0.03 -10.72
C ILE A 76 -5.64 -0.98 -9.66
N LEU A 77 -6.57 -0.59 -8.78
CA LEU A 77 -7.15 -1.51 -7.81
C LEU A 77 -7.91 -2.66 -8.50
N GLY A 78 -8.38 -2.42 -9.73
CA GLY A 78 -8.99 -3.44 -10.56
C GLY A 78 -10.43 -3.79 -10.17
N PRO A 79 -11.05 -4.71 -10.92
CA PRO A 79 -12.34 -5.27 -10.56
C PRO A 79 -12.19 -6.31 -9.45
N GLY A 80 -13.29 -6.58 -8.72
CA GLY A 80 -13.32 -7.66 -7.73
C GLY A 80 -12.98 -7.20 -6.32
N LEU A 81 -13.21 -5.94 -6.01
CA LEU A 81 -13.24 -5.43 -4.64
C LEU A 81 -14.65 -5.58 -4.08
N ASP A 82 -14.76 -6.01 -2.81
CA ASP A 82 -16.06 -6.07 -2.13
C ASP A 82 -16.54 -4.67 -1.76
N ASP A 83 -15.64 -3.80 -1.36
CA ASP A 83 -15.95 -2.42 -1.01
C ASP A 83 -14.85 -1.46 -1.47
N LEU A 84 -15.23 -0.40 -2.19
CA LEU A 84 -14.36 0.68 -2.63
C LEU A 84 -14.98 2.04 -2.30
N GLU A 85 -14.44 2.71 -1.31
CA GLU A 85 -14.77 4.10 -1.00
C GLU A 85 -13.85 5.05 -1.76
N PHE A 86 -14.24 5.39 -2.97
CA PHE A 86 -13.48 6.31 -3.83
C PHE A 86 -14.03 7.73 -3.74
N LEU A 87 -13.12 8.70 -3.54
CA LEU A 87 -13.39 10.14 -3.57
C LEU A 87 -12.71 10.76 -4.79
N ASP A 88 -13.48 11.25 -5.75
CA ASP A 88 -12.88 11.95 -6.88
C ASP A 88 -12.31 13.31 -6.42
N ARG A 89 -11.00 13.37 -6.23
CA ARG A 89 -10.31 14.58 -5.75
C ARG A 89 -10.52 15.83 -6.63
N ARG A 90 -11.00 15.68 -7.87
CA ARG A 90 -11.32 16.80 -8.76
C ARG A 90 -12.58 17.57 -8.34
N GLU A 91 -13.42 16.95 -7.52
CA GLU A 91 -14.63 17.58 -6.95
C GLU A 91 -14.32 18.45 -5.73
N TYR A 92 -13.06 18.50 -5.28
CA TYR A 92 -12.62 19.19 -4.08
C TYR A 92 -11.60 20.29 -4.41
N SER A 93 -11.76 21.47 -3.80
CA SER A 93 -11.00 22.68 -4.13
C SER A 93 -9.50 22.55 -3.87
N GLU A 94 -9.13 21.91 -2.76
CA GLU A 94 -7.74 21.70 -2.34
C GLU A 94 -7.23 20.27 -2.63
N GLY A 95 -8.04 19.48 -3.33
CA GLY A 95 -7.68 18.10 -3.74
C GLY A 95 -7.38 17.17 -2.57
N PHE A 96 -6.16 16.68 -2.42
CA PHE A 96 -5.79 15.75 -1.35
C PHE A 96 -5.87 16.36 0.06
N TYR A 97 -5.71 17.67 0.22
CA TYR A 97 -5.90 18.32 1.54
C TYR A 97 -7.33 18.20 2.04
N ASP A 98 -8.31 18.20 1.12
CA ASP A 98 -9.71 18.00 1.46
C ASP A 98 -10.07 16.52 1.56
N THR A 99 -9.53 15.68 0.66
CA THR A 99 -9.97 14.28 0.55
C THR A 99 -9.27 13.33 1.53
N ASP A 100 -8.01 13.54 1.90
CA ASP A 100 -7.31 12.63 2.81
C ASP A 100 -7.95 12.55 4.21
N PRO A 101 -8.45 13.66 4.83
CA PRO A 101 -9.23 13.56 6.07
C PRO A 101 -10.52 12.73 5.92
N LEU A 102 -11.19 12.79 4.75
CA LEU A 102 -12.38 12.02 4.48
C LEU A 102 -12.06 10.54 4.22
N VAL A 103 -10.94 10.27 3.53
CA VAL A 103 -10.40 8.91 3.37
C VAL A 103 -10.09 8.32 4.74
N LEU A 104 -9.45 9.10 5.63
CA LEU A 104 -9.16 8.69 7.01
C LEU A 104 -10.44 8.30 7.76
N GLU A 105 -11.45 9.17 7.77
CA GLU A 105 -12.74 8.92 8.45
C GLU A 105 -13.39 7.62 7.98
N ARG A 106 -13.41 7.40 6.67
CA ARG A 106 -13.99 6.19 6.07
C ARG A 106 -13.19 4.94 6.42
N ALA A 107 -11.86 5.02 6.27
CA ALA A 107 -11.00 3.90 6.59
C ALA A 107 -11.01 3.57 8.08
N GLU A 108 -11.02 4.56 8.98
CA GLU A 108 -11.15 4.36 10.41
C GLU A 108 -12.41 3.56 10.76
N ARG A 109 -13.57 3.98 10.22
CA ARG A 109 -14.84 3.27 10.41
C ARG A 109 -14.79 1.85 9.85
N ALA A 110 -14.30 1.67 8.62
CA ALA A 110 -14.22 0.37 7.97
C ALA A 110 -13.28 -0.58 8.70
N LEU A 111 -12.13 -0.10 9.18
CA LEU A 111 -11.17 -0.90 9.94
C LEU A 111 -11.67 -1.23 11.36
N HIS A 112 -12.45 -0.35 12.00
CA HIS A 112 -13.03 -0.61 13.31
C HIS A 112 -14.23 -1.58 13.24
N GLU A 113 -15.18 -1.32 12.35
CA GLU A 113 -16.48 -2.00 12.29
C GLU A 113 -16.55 -3.07 11.20
N GLY A 114 -15.69 -2.97 10.18
CA GLY A 114 -15.73 -3.79 8.98
C GLY A 114 -15.20 -5.21 9.18
N HIS A 115 -15.34 -6.00 8.12
CA HIS A 115 -14.95 -7.41 8.07
C HIS A 115 -13.97 -7.69 6.92
N ALA A 116 -13.24 -6.66 6.46
CA ALA A 116 -12.24 -6.87 5.42
C ALA A 116 -11.02 -7.59 5.96
N ASP A 117 -10.58 -8.60 5.22
CA ASP A 117 -9.35 -9.36 5.49
C ASP A 117 -8.13 -8.68 4.85
N LEU A 118 -8.37 -7.92 3.77
CA LEU A 118 -7.35 -7.16 3.06
C LEU A 118 -7.84 -5.74 2.79
N SER A 119 -7.12 -4.75 3.28
CA SER A 119 -7.48 -3.34 3.13
C SER A 119 -6.36 -2.53 2.49
N PHE A 120 -6.72 -1.59 1.61
CA PHE A 120 -5.83 -0.60 1.02
C PHE A 120 -6.33 0.81 1.33
N VAL A 121 -5.48 1.65 1.90
CA VAL A 121 -5.80 3.06 2.20
C VAL A 121 -4.72 3.94 1.59
N TYR A 122 -5.13 4.95 0.83
CA TYR A 122 -4.22 5.86 0.14
C TYR A 122 -4.39 7.29 0.61
N PHE A 123 -3.28 7.95 0.95
CA PHE A 123 -3.19 9.37 1.26
C PHE A 123 -2.26 10.06 0.26
N GLY A 124 -2.68 11.19 -0.31
CA GLY A 124 -1.96 11.90 -1.37
C GLY A 124 -1.37 13.24 -0.97
N GLN A 125 -1.57 13.72 0.27
CA GLN A 125 -1.12 15.05 0.70
C GLN A 125 0.39 15.25 0.59
N ALA A 126 1.21 14.23 0.89
CA ALA A 126 2.66 14.35 0.83
C ALA A 126 3.14 14.66 -0.59
N ASP A 127 2.66 13.90 -1.57
CA ASP A 127 2.96 14.12 -2.98
C ASP A 127 2.47 15.50 -3.46
N LYS A 128 1.23 15.85 -3.13
CA LYS A 128 0.65 17.16 -3.47
C LYS A 128 1.46 18.32 -2.89
N HIS A 129 1.90 18.21 -1.64
CA HIS A 129 2.69 19.24 -0.98
C HIS A 129 4.06 19.39 -1.65
N ALA A 130 4.76 18.27 -1.86
CA ALA A 130 6.07 18.27 -2.48
C ALA A 130 6.04 18.86 -3.89
N HIS A 131 5.02 18.56 -4.70
CA HIS A 131 4.81 19.20 -5.99
C HIS A 131 4.66 20.73 -5.93
N SER A 132 4.05 21.25 -4.87
CA SER A 132 3.71 22.66 -4.78
C SER A 132 4.80 23.49 -4.09
N TYR A 133 5.52 22.89 -3.12
CA TYR A 133 6.36 23.61 -2.15
C TYR A 133 7.71 22.92 -1.90
N GLY A 134 7.98 21.78 -2.52
CA GLY A 134 9.19 20.97 -2.28
C GLY A 134 9.12 20.20 -0.95
N THR A 135 10.27 19.63 -0.55
CA THR A 135 10.40 18.75 0.62
C THR A 135 11.00 19.46 1.85
N GLY A 136 10.82 20.78 1.95
CA GLY A 136 11.34 21.59 3.04
C GLY A 136 10.66 21.37 4.38
N LYS A 137 10.81 22.34 5.29
CA LYS A 137 10.31 22.24 6.67
C LYS A 137 8.80 21.96 6.75
N ASP A 138 8.01 22.61 5.90
CA ASP A 138 6.55 22.48 5.93
C ASP A 138 6.10 21.10 5.43
N TYR A 139 6.89 20.45 4.57
CA TYR A 139 6.69 19.05 4.19
C TYR A 139 6.75 18.09 5.38
N HIS A 140 7.64 18.36 6.34
CA HIS A 140 7.72 17.57 7.57
C HIS A 140 6.46 17.67 8.44
N GLU A 141 5.74 18.81 8.39
CA GLU A 141 4.44 18.93 9.09
C GLU A 141 3.36 18.08 8.40
N VAL A 142 3.38 18.00 7.06
CA VAL A 142 2.49 17.10 6.32
C VAL A 142 2.78 15.63 6.68
N ILE A 143 4.04 15.24 6.74
CA ILE A 143 4.42 13.88 7.17
C ILE A 143 3.95 13.58 8.59
N ARG A 144 4.06 14.54 9.54
CA ARG A 144 3.52 14.36 10.90
C ARG A 144 2.00 14.22 10.91
N THR A 145 1.31 14.93 10.03
CA THR A 145 -0.15 14.78 9.86
C THR A 145 -0.51 13.38 9.42
N LEU A 146 0.19 12.86 8.41
CA LEU A 146 -0.02 11.49 7.90
C LEU A 146 0.38 10.42 8.91
N ASP A 147 1.43 10.65 9.72
CA ASP A 147 1.78 9.79 10.85
C ASP A 147 0.65 9.75 11.89
N GLY A 148 0.03 10.91 12.17
CA GLY A 148 -1.19 10.97 12.98
C GLY A 148 -2.36 10.17 12.41
N TYR A 149 -2.55 10.20 11.08
CA TYR A 149 -3.56 9.39 10.40
C TYR A 149 -3.28 7.89 10.58
N LEU A 150 -2.05 7.48 10.38
CA LEU A 150 -1.63 6.08 10.66
C LEU A 150 -1.92 5.70 12.12
N GLY A 151 -1.59 6.58 13.06
CA GLY A 151 -1.91 6.39 14.49
C GLY A 151 -3.39 6.16 14.74
N THR A 152 -4.27 6.93 14.07
CA THR A 152 -5.74 6.77 14.15
C THR A 152 -6.19 5.41 13.59
N LEU A 153 -5.69 5.00 12.42
CA LEU A 153 -6.04 3.71 11.83
C LEU A 153 -5.57 2.53 12.70
N LEU A 154 -4.36 2.62 13.25
CA LEU A 154 -3.85 1.60 14.18
C LEU A 154 -4.67 1.52 15.48
N ALA A 155 -5.16 2.66 15.98
CA ALA A 155 -6.04 2.70 17.14
C ALA A 155 -7.41 2.07 16.81
N ALA A 156 -7.97 2.35 15.65
CA ALA A 156 -9.21 1.74 15.16
C ALA A 156 -9.11 0.21 15.13
N ILE A 157 -8.02 -0.33 14.55
CA ILE A 157 -7.76 -1.78 14.52
C ILE A 157 -7.66 -2.35 15.94
N ARG A 158 -6.85 -1.74 16.82
CA ARG A 158 -6.65 -2.23 18.18
C ARG A 158 -7.90 -2.17 19.07
N SER A 159 -8.84 -1.27 18.75
CA SER A 159 -10.09 -1.12 19.50
C SER A 159 -11.20 -2.10 19.06
N ARG A 160 -10.93 -2.95 18.08
CA ARG A 160 -11.87 -3.98 17.61
C ARG A 160 -12.19 -4.99 18.74
N PRO A 161 -13.44 -5.35 18.96
CA PRO A 161 -13.78 -6.39 19.94
C PRO A 161 -13.14 -7.76 19.65
N THR A 162 -12.72 -7.97 18.40
CA THR A 162 -12.15 -9.21 17.88
C THR A 162 -10.62 -9.18 17.81
N PHE A 163 -9.97 -8.02 18.05
CA PHE A 163 -8.54 -7.80 17.87
C PHE A 163 -7.65 -8.89 18.48
N ALA A 164 -7.94 -9.33 19.70
CA ALA A 164 -7.16 -10.37 20.37
C ALA A 164 -7.21 -11.77 19.69
N ARG A 165 -8.06 -11.92 18.66
CA ARG A 165 -8.20 -13.16 17.87
C ARG A 165 -7.86 -12.98 16.42
N GLU A 166 -7.39 -11.79 16.05
CA GLU A 166 -7.02 -11.40 14.69
C GLU A 166 -5.50 -11.31 14.59
N ASP A 167 -4.96 -11.70 13.45
CA ASP A 167 -3.55 -11.58 13.12
C ASP A 167 -3.37 -10.49 12.07
N TRP A 168 -2.97 -9.29 12.50
CA TRP A 168 -2.87 -8.12 11.66
C TRP A 168 -1.44 -7.89 11.19
N LEU A 169 -1.25 -7.87 9.87
CA LEU A 169 -0.06 -7.32 9.21
C LEU A 169 -0.39 -5.93 8.67
N VAL A 170 0.34 -4.93 9.11
CA VAL A 170 0.26 -3.57 8.55
C VAL A 170 1.51 -3.28 7.73
N ALA A 171 1.31 -2.87 6.49
CA ALA A 171 2.38 -2.41 5.61
C ALA A 171 2.18 -0.94 5.23
N LEU A 172 3.24 -0.16 5.28
CA LEU A 172 3.30 1.24 4.86
C LEU A 172 4.33 1.36 3.76
N ALA A 173 3.95 1.94 2.64
CA ALA A 173 4.84 2.10 1.49
C ALA A 173 4.63 3.46 0.81
N THR A 174 5.66 3.92 0.10
CA THR A 174 5.56 4.99 -0.89
C THR A 174 6.03 4.48 -2.24
N ASP A 175 5.44 4.99 -3.29
CA ASP A 175 5.70 4.60 -4.67
C ASP A 175 6.97 5.24 -5.26
N HIS A 176 7.34 6.43 -4.79
CA HIS A 176 8.59 7.14 -5.15
C HIS A 176 8.93 8.22 -4.11
N GLY A 177 10.08 8.85 -4.28
CA GLY A 177 10.48 10.06 -3.56
C GLY A 177 10.27 11.32 -4.39
N HIS A 178 10.85 12.43 -3.93
CA HIS A 178 10.78 13.74 -4.58
C HIS A 178 12.15 14.43 -4.58
N LEU A 179 12.34 15.37 -5.50
CA LEU A 179 13.41 16.36 -5.43
C LEU A 179 13.16 17.34 -4.29
N ASP A 180 14.22 17.94 -3.75
CA ASP A 180 14.10 18.92 -2.66
C ASP A 180 13.27 20.16 -3.06
N GLU A 181 13.40 20.59 -4.32
CA GLU A 181 12.59 21.66 -4.91
C GLU A 181 11.19 21.22 -5.33
N GLY A 182 10.90 19.96 -5.23
CA GLY A 182 9.64 19.33 -5.65
C GLY A 182 9.70 18.65 -7.01
N GLY A 183 8.69 17.83 -7.28
CA GLY A 183 8.60 17.05 -8.51
C GLY A 183 9.34 15.71 -8.45
N HIS A 184 9.01 14.85 -9.40
CA HIS A 184 9.54 13.51 -9.58
C HIS A 184 9.36 13.07 -11.04
N GLY A 185 9.69 11.83 -11.39
CA GLY A 185 9.59 11.26 -12.75
C GLY A 185 10.95 11.07 -13.41
N GLY A 186 12.02 11.53 -12.75
CA GLY A 186 13.40 11.33 -13.19
C GLY A 186 14.06 10.12 -12.54
N GLY A 187 15.39 10.13 -12.55
CA GLY A 187 16.20 9.01 -12.06
C GLY A 187 17.19 9.39 -10.95
N THR A 188 16.99 10.53 -10.30
CA THR A 188 17.87 10.94 -9.20
C THR A 188 17.74 10.02 -8.00
N TRP A 189 18.72 10.04 -7.12
CA TRP A 189 18.67 9.25 -5.89
C TRP A 189 17.46 9.62 -5.02
N GLN A 190 17.15 10.91 -4.89
CA GLN A 190 16.02 11.41 -4.10
C GLN A 190 14.68 10.88 -4.65
N GLU A 191 14.49 10.95 -5.96
CA GLU A 191 13.25 10.47 -6.60
C GLU A 191 13.06 8.96 -6.47
N ARG A 192 14.16 8.19 -6.53
CA ARG A 192 14.12 6.73 -6.39
C ARG A 192 14.07 6.24 -4.95
N GLN A 193 14.21 7.13 -3.98
CA GLN A 193 14.14 6.78 -2.57
C GLN A 193 12.69 6.50 -2.18
N SER A 194 12.38 5.24 -1.98
CA SER A 194 11.10 4.76 -1.46
C SER A 194 11.34 3.93 -0.20
N PHE A 195 10.28 3.62 0.51
CA PHE A 195 10.34 2.75 1.67
C PHE A 195 9.18 1.74 1.65
N LEU A 196 9.42 0.62 2.29
CA LEU A 196 8.43 -0.37 2.66
C LEU A 196 8.67 -0.74 4.13
N VAL A 197 7.70 -0.43 4.98
CA VAL A 197 7.71 -0.81 6.40
C VAL A 197 6.55 -1.75 6.63
N ALA A 198 6.81 -2.90 7.26
CA ALA A 198 5.77 -3.85 7.59
C ALA A 198 5.93 -4.35 9.02
N GLY A 199 4.81 -4.64 9.68
CA GLY A 199 4.83 -5.11 11.06
C GLY A 199 3.54 -5.80 11.46
N LEU A 200 3.68 -6.83 12.29
CA LEU A 200 2.54 -7.52 12.91
C LEU A 200 2.03 -6.69 14.10
N LEU A 201 0.72 -6.51 14.15
CA LEU A 201 0.06 -5.94 15.33
C LEU A 201 -0.40 -7.10 16.22
N GLY A 202 0.35 -7.35 17.31
CA GLY A 202 -0.03 -8.28 18.33
C GLY A 202 -0.12 -7.58 19.70
N GLU A 203 -0.65 -8.24 20.71
CA GLU A 203 -0.34 -7.86 22.08
C GLU A 203 1.20 -7.91 22.22
N GLN A 204 1.82 -6.80 22.59
CA GLN A 204 3.22 -6.82 22.97
C GLN A 204 3.29 -7.81 24.14
N SER A 205 3.78 -9.00 23.88
CA SER A 205 4.23 -9.87 24.95
C SER A 205 5.24 -9.04 25.74
N GLY A 206 4.86 -8.73 26.99
CA GLY A 206 5.61 -7.83 27.85
C GLY A 206 7.10 -8.16 27.83
N ALA A 207 7.93 -7.14 27.95
CA ALA A 207 9.39 -7.22 28.00
C ALA A 207 9.90 -7.95 29.25
N ASP A 208 9.37 -9.13 29.51
CA ASP A 208 9.87 -10.05 30.57
C ASP A 208 10.14 -11.39 29.90
N GLY A 209 11.44 -11.69 29.75
CA GLY A 209 11.98 -12.88 29.12
C GLY A 209 11.47 -14.18 29.75
N ALA A 210 10.34 -14.65 29.24
CA ALA A 210 9.89 -16.02 29.46
C ALA A 210 10.19 -16.82 28.17
N GLU A 211 11.16 -17.74 28.29
CA GLU A 211 11.42 -18.76 27.27
C GLU A 211 10.13 -19.57 27.04
N SER A 212 9.51 -19.38 25.88
CA SER A 212 8.37 -20.19 25.44
C SER A 212 8.88 -21.55 24.98
N ASN A 213 8.61 -22.57 25.78
CA ASN A 213 8.81 -23.95 25.39
C ASN A 213 7.89 -24.36 24.22
N GLY A 214 8.43 -24.43 23.02
CA GLY A 214 8.02 -25.37 21.99
C GLY A 214 6.69 -25.14 21.26
N VAL A 215 6.29 -23.88 21.05
CA VAL A 215 5.24 -23.54 20.09
C VAL A 215 5.82 -22.50 19.14
N ASP A 216 5.52 -22.60 17.86
CA ASP A 216 6.12 -21.84 16.75
C ASP A 216 6.44 -20.39 17.13
N ALA A 217 7.72 -20.00 16.96
CA ALA A 217 8.15 -18.63 17.15
C ALA A 217 7.27 -17.71 16.29
N PRO A 218 6.78 -16.57 16.81
CA PRO A 218 5.93 -15.68 16.04
C PRO A 218 6.61 -15.31 14.74
N ARG A 219 5.86 -15.25 13.62
CA ARG A 219 6.35 -14.92 12.27
C ARG A 219 7.25 -13.68 12.25
N SER A 220 7.10 -12.76 13.22
CA SER A 220 7.93 -11.56 13.40
C SER A 220 9.43 -11.80 13.58
N ALA A 221 9.87 -13.03 13.84
CA ALA A 221 11.28 -13.33 14.12
C ALA A 221 12.13 -13.57 12.85
N ARG A 222 11.54 -13.50 11.64
CA ARG A 222 12.22 -13.92 10.41
C ARG A 222 11.87 -13.06 9.19
N TRP A 223 12.03 -11.73 9.31
CA TRP A 223 11.92 -10.84 8.16
C TRP A 223 13.22 -10.82 7.36
N ARG A 224 13.11 -10.71 6.05
CA ARG A 224 14.27 -10.41 5.19
C ARG A 224 14.72 -8.97 5.42
N ASP A 225 16.03 -8.75 5.46
CA ASP A 225 16.64 -7.43 5.68
C ASP A 225 16.50 -6.48 4.48
N GLU A 226 16.30 -7.03 3.28
CA GLU A 226 16.16 -6.27 2.05
C GLU A 226 14.78 -6.50 1.44
N ALA A 227 14.10 -5.41 1.09
CA ALA A 227 12.81 -5.41 0.43
C ALA A 227 12.85 -4.64 -0.88
N GLU A 228 12.18 -5.17 -1.90
CA GLU A 228 11.90 -4.48 -3.15
C GLU A 228 10.40 -4.18 -3.25
N PRO A 229 9.97 -3.17 -4.05
CA PRO A 229 8.55 -2.86 -4.21
C PRO A 229 7.68 -4.05 -4.62
N VAL A 230 8.20 -4.94 -5.44
CA VAL A 230 7.52 -6.17 -5.90
C VAL A 230 7.29 -7.21 -4.80
N ASP A 231 7.96 -7.08 -3.65
CA ASP A 231 7.84 -8.02 -2.52
C ASP A 231 6.56 -7.79 -1.70
N LEU A 232 5.93 -6.60 -1.81
CA LEU A 232 4.73 -6.28 -1.03
C LEU A 232 3.59 -7.26 -1.30
N ALA A 233 3.24 -7.45 -2.57
CA ALA A 233 2.10 -8.29 -2.93
C ALA A 233 2.26 -9.76 -2.47
N PRO A 234 3.37 -10.46 -2.77
CA PRO A 234 3.56 -11.82 -2.26
C PRO A 234 3.65 -11.91 -0.74
N THR A 235 4.15 -10.87 -0.04
CA THR A 235 4.18 -10.83 1.44
C THR A 235 2.77 -10.80 2.04
N LEU A 236 1.89 -9.95 1.50
CA LEU A 236 0.51 -9.87 1.98
C LEU A 236 -0.29 -11.13 1.64
N MET A 237 -0.06 -11.75 0.48
CA MET A 237 -0.67 -13.03 0.13
C MET A 237 -0.22 -14.16 1.07
N ASP A 238 1.06 -14.21 1.42
CA ASP A 238 1.60 -15.19 2.36
C ASP A 238 1.00 -15.02 3.77
N HIS A 239 0.85 -13.76 4.24
CA HIS A 239 0.17 -13.49 5.51
C HIS A 239 -1.28 -13.95 5.53
N LEU A 240 -2.01 -13.74 4.43
CA LEU A 240 -3.38 -14.20 4.26
C LEU A 240 -3.50 -15.72 4.06
N ALA A 241 -2.39 -16.45 4.06
CA ALA A 241 -2.33 -17.87 3.72
C ALA A 241 -2.92 -18.22 2.34
N VAL A 242 -2.90 -17.27 1.41
CA VAL A 242 -3.33 -17.48 0.02
C VAL A 242 -2.23 -18.20 -0.74
N ALA A 243 -2.54 -19.37 -1.27
CA ALA A 243 -1.62 -20.10 -2.13
C ALA A 243 -1.35 -19.31 -3.41
N VAL A 244 -0.12 -18.84 -3.58
CA VAL A 244 0.31 -18.12 -4.78
C VAL A 244 0.38 -19.08 -5.96
N ASP A 245 -0.47 -18.87 -6.97
CA ASP A 245 -0.39 -19.63 -8.23
C ASP A 245 0.85 -19.14 -9.03
N PRO A 246 1.74 -20.06 -9.44
CA PRO A 246 2.90 -19.70 -10.27
C PRO A 246 2.57 -18.92 -11.55
N SER A 247 1.37 -19.09 -12.10
CA SER A 247 0.90 -18.35 -13.27
C SER A 247 0.67 -16.86 -13.02
N TRP A 248 0.61 -16.43 -11.75
CA TRP A 248 0.53 -15.02 -11.40
C TRP A 248 1.80 -14.27 -11.77
N GLY A 249 2.93 -14.98 -11.82
CA GLY A 249 4.18 -14.44 -12.33
C GLY A 249 4.79 -13.38 -11.43
N TYR A 250 4.57 -13.43 -10.10
CA TYR A 250 5.24 -12.53 -9.17
C TYR A 250 6.75 -12.55 -9.39
N GLU A 251 7.34 -11.37 -9.49
CA GLU A 251 8.79 -11.17 -9.59
C GLU A 251 9.41 -10.87 -8.23
N GLY A 252 8.55 -10.51 -7.26
CA GLY A 252 8.90 -10.43 -5.84
C GLY A 252 8.71 -11.75 -5.11
N ARG A 253 9.09 -11.75 -3.85
CA ARG A 253 8.93 -12.89 -2.92
C ARG A 253 8.51 -12.40 -1.54
N SER A 254 7.86 -13.26 -0.75
CA SER A 254 7.50 -12.92 0.61
C SER A 254 8.72 -12.45 1.43
N LEU A 255 8.50 -11.45 2.26
CA LEU A 255 9.49 -10.96 3.24
C LEU A 255 9.58 -11.87 4.45
N PHE A 256 8.63 -12.80 4.63
CA PHE A 256 8.72 -13.84 5.64
C PHE A 256 9.69 -14.94 5.18
N HIS A 257 10.45 -15.51 6.15
CA HIS A 257 11.36 -16.65 5.95
C HIS A 257 10.68 -17.98 6.26
#